data_0801a0c87aa2f22434ff5f0fd24956a4
#
_entry.id   0801a0c87aa2f22434ff5f0fd24956a4
#
_cell.length_a   1.000
_cell.length_b   1.000
_cell.length_c   1.000
_cell.angle_alpha   90.00
_cell.angle_beta   90.00
_cell.angle_gamma   90.00
#
_symmetry.space_group_name_H-M   'P 1'
#
loop_
_entity.id
_entity.type
_entity.pdbx_description
1 polymer ?
#
loop_
_entity_poly.entity_id
_entity_poly.type
_entity_poly.pdbx_seq_one_letter_code
_entity_poly.pdbx_strand_id
1 'polypeptide(L)'
;GGVIAAKLARRHDWKGLLGPATIGMGALMVFVSLLPPTEGPSRYVAMAVAIGCIGICGGLALIPCESFIQVRPAPEKKGAVIAAGNFAAFTAILLSGPVANWLNDLVQPTTSFAVIGIAGIAVGVAVVMVKGRMKTES
;
A
#
# COMPACT_ATOMS: atom_id res chain seq x y z
N GLY A 1 -6.26 11.94 -3.00
CA GLY A 1 -6.45 10.47 -2.91
C GLY A 1 -7.79 10.10 -2.26
N GLY A 2 -8.15 10.68 -1.09
CA GLY A 2 -9.32 10.28 -0.32
C GLY A 2 -10.67 10.43 -1.03
N VAL A 3 -10.88 11.52 -1.77
CA VAL A 3 -12.15 11.79 -2.47
C VAL A 3 -12.35 10.80 -3.64
N ILE A 4 -11.28 10.48 -4.37
CA ILE A 4 -11.32 9.51 -5.46
C ILE A 4 -11.61 8.11 -4.91
N ALA A 5 -10.94 7.73 -3.83
CA ALA A 5 -11.15 6.45 -3.17
C ALA A 5 -12.57 6.29 -2.62
N ALA A 6 -13.13 7.33 -1.99
CA ALA A 6 -14.50 7.33 -1.48
C ALA A 6 -15.54 7.20 -2.61
N LYS A 7 -15.30 7.81 -3.77
CA LYS A 7 -16.18 7.75 -4.94
C LYS A 7 -16.11 6.38 -5.65
N LEU A 8 -14.92 5.77 -5.69
CA LEU A 8 -14.72 4.42 -6.23
C LEU A 8 -15.28 3.34 -5.27
N ALA A 9 -15.09 3.49 -3.96
CA ALA A 9 -15.60 2.56 -2.95
C ALA A 9 -17.14 2.48 -2.93
N ARG A 10 -17.84 3.54 -3.34
CA ARG A 10 -19.30 3.55 -3.49
C ARG A 10 -19.81 2.82 -4.74
N ARG A 11 -18.97 2.64 -5.76
CA ARG A 11 -19.40 2.09 -7.06
C ARG A 11 -18.97 0.65 -7.33
N HIS A 12 -18.02 0.10 -6.58
CA HIS A 12 -17.48 -1.23 -6.85
C HIS A 12 -17.17 -1.99 -5.56
N ASP A 13 -17.16 -3.32 -5.65
CA ASP A 13 -16.67 -4.22 -4.61
C ASP A 13 -15.27 -3.76 -4.13
N TRP A 14 -15.25 -2.96 -3.06
CA TRP A 14 -14.04 -2.39 -2.46
C TRP A 14 -12.96 -3.44 -2.15
N LYS A 15 -13.40 -4.71 -1.88
CA LYS A 15 -12.50 -5.87 -1.74
C LYS A 15 -11.69 -6.16 -3.00
N GLY A 16 -12.19 -5.73 -4.18
CA GLY A 16 -11.49 -5.89 -5.45
C GLY A 16 -10.38 -4.87 -5.69
N LEU A 17 -10.39 -3.75 -4.96
CA LEU A 17 -9.46 -2.65 -5.16
C LEU A 17 -8.14 -2.84 -4.41
N LEU A 18 -8.17 -3.60 -3.30
CA LEU A 18 -7.00 -3.78 -2.43
C LEU A 18 -5.80 -4.37 -3.17
N GLY A 19 -5.99 -5.49 -3.85
CA GLY A 19 -4.91 -6.17 -4.56
C GLY A 19 -4.29 -5.31 -5.66
N PRO A 20 -5.09 -4.82 -6.63
CA PRO A 20 -4.58 -3.93 -7.68
C PRO A 20 -3.90 -2.66 -7.16
N ALA A 21 -4.42 -2.04 -6.10
CA ALA A 21 -3.82 -0.86 -5.49
C ALA A 21 -2.44 -1.16 -4.86
N THR A 22 -2.32 -2.29 -4.17
CA THR A 22 -1.04 -2.74 -3.58
C THR A 22 -0.02 -3.10 -4.66
N ILE A 23 -0.45 -3.79 -5.73
CA ILE A 23 0.40 -4.11 -6.88
C ILE A 23 0.86 -2.82 -7.57
N GLY A 24 -0.05 -1.87 -7.80
CA GLY A 24 0.26 -0.59 -8.42
C GLY A 24 1.28 0.21 -7.60
N MET A 25 1.12 0.25 -6.28
CA MET A 25 2.08 0.90 -5.39
C MET A 25 3.46 0.25 -5.48
N GLY A 26 3.54 -1.07 -5.44
CA GLY A 26 4.79 -1.81 -5.56
C GLY A 26 5.46 -1.61 -6.92
N ALA A 27 4.69 -1.64 -8.01
CA ALA A 27 5.19 -1.40 -9.36
C ALA A 27 5.77 0.01 -9.53
N LEU A 28 5.13 1.03 -8.95
CA LEU A 28 5.64 2.41 -8.95
C LEU A 28 6.94 2.53 -8.14
N MET A 29 7.08 1.82 -7.03
CA MET A 29 8.32 1.79 -6.26
C MET A 29 9.47 1.16 -7.06
N VAL A 30 9.22 0.05 -7.75
CA VAL A 30 10.19 -0.56 -8.68
C VAL A 30 10.52 0.41 -9.82
N PHE A 31 9.52 1.09 -10.39
CA PHE A 31 9.76 2.08 -11.43
C PHE A 31 10.67 3.22 -10.96
N VAL A 32 10.44 3.76 -9.76
CA VAL A 32 11.32 4.79 -9.17
C VAL A 32 12.75 4.30 -9.02
N SER A 33 12.94 3.03 -8.63
CA SER A 33 14.28 2.45 -8.48
C SER A 33 15.04 2.31 -9.81
N LEU A 34 14.32 2.17 -10.91
CA LEU A 34 14.88 2.02 -12.26
C LEU A 34 15.17 3.35 -12.95
N LEU A 35 14.79 4.49 -12.36
CA LEU A 35 15.10 5.80 -12.92
C LEU A 35 16.61 6.03 -12.95
N PRO A 36 17.18 6.37 -14.12
CA PRO A 36 18.61 6.57 -14.25
C PRO A 36 19.10 7.71 -13.35
N PRO A 37 20.36 7.65 -12.87
CA PRO A 37 20.94 8.65 -11.96
C PRO A 37 21.31 9.97 -12.65
N THR A 38 20.58 10.34 -13.72
CA THR A 38 20.82 11.60 -14.45
C THR A 38 20.30 12.77 -13.63
N GLU A 39 21.14 13.79 -13.44
CA GLU A 39 20.72 15.05 -12.80
C GLU A 39 20.00 15.92 -13.83
N GLY A 40 18.75 16.29 -13.53
CA GLY A 40 17.96 17.17 -14.40
C GLY A 40 16.55 17.41 -13.87
N PRO A 41 15.93 18.53 -14.25
CA PRO A 41 14.59 18.89 -13.78
C PRO A 41 13.53 17.86 -14.14
N SER A 42 13.67 17.17 -15.26
CA SER A 42 12.75 16.10 -15.70
C SER A 42 12.71 14.91 -14.72
N ARG A 43 13.84 14.55 -14.11
CA ARG A 43 13.92 13.50 -13.11
C ARG A 43 13.15 13.87 -11.84
N TYR A 44 13.31 15.08 -11.34
CA TYR A 44 12.59 15.55 -10.15
C TYR A 44 11.09 15.55 -10.39
N VAL A 45 10.63 15.94 -11.56
CA VAL A 45 9.22 15.90 -11.94
C VAL A 45 8.73 14.44 -12.00
N ALA A 46 9.48 13.54 -12.64
CA ALA A 46 9.12 12.12 -12.70
C ALA A 46 9.02 11.48 -11.31
N MET A 47 9.98 11.77 -10.43
CA MET A 47 9.97 11.31 -9.04
C MET A 47 8.76 11.87 -8.27
N ALA A 48 8.48 13.16 -8.39
CA ALA A 48 7.35 13.80 -7.73
C ALA A 48 6.01 13.20 -8.17
N VAL A 49 5.85 12.97 -9.47
CA VAL A 49 4.66 12.31 -10.04
C VAL A 49 4.55 10.88 -9.53
N ALA A 50 5.64 10.10 -9.55
CA ALA A 50 5.63 8.73 -9.07
C ALA A 50 5.27 8.64 -7.57
N ILE A 51 5.85 9.51 -6.73
CA ILE A 51 5.52 9.60 -5.30
C ILE A 51 4.04 9.97 -5.12
N GLY A 52 3.52 10.91 -5.90
CA GLY A 52 2.11 11.27 -5.89
C GLY A 52 1.20 10.09 -6.24
N CYS A 53 1.56 9.31 -7.27
CA CYS A 53 0.84 8.11 -7.67
C CYS A 53 0.93 7.01 -6.60
N ILE A 54 2.09 6.81 -5.96
CA ILE A 54 2.26 5.89 -4.82
C ILE A 54 1.29 6.29 -3.69
N GLY A 55 1.21 7.58 -3.36
CA GLY A 55 0.27 8.10 -2.36
C GLY A 55 -1.20 7.85 -2.71
N ILE A 56 -1.57 7.97 -3.99
CA ILE A 56 -2.92 7.66 -4.46
C ILE A 56 -3.21 6.16 -4.29
N CYS A 57 -2.31 5.28 -4.73
CA CYS A 57 -2.45 3.83 -4.57
C CYS A 57 -2.52 3.42 -3.10
N GLY A 58 -1.67 4.01 -2.24
CA GLY A 58 -1.72 3.80 -0.79
C GLY A 58 -3.06 4.20 -0.18
N GLY A 59 -3.61 5.36 -0.56
CA GLY A 59 -4.94 5.78 -0.13
C GLY A 59 -6.05 4.84 -0.60
N LEU A 60 -5.96 4.33 -1.84
CA LEU A 60 -6.92 3.36 -2.38
C LEU A 60 -6.88 2.01 -1.65
N ALA A 61 -5.72 1.61 -1.12
CA ALA A 61 -5.58 0.41 -0.31
C ALA A 61 -6.03 0.62 1.15
N LEU A 62 -5.65 1.75 1.76
CA LEU A 62 -5.86 2.03 3.18
C LEU A 62 -7.34 2.29 3.52
N ILE A 63 -8.03 3.11 2.70
CA ILE A 63 -9.41 3.53 3.01
C ILE A 63 -10.39 2.35 3.12
N PRO A 64 -10.38 1.34 2.23
CA PRO A 64 -11.21 0.16 2.41
C PRO A 64 -10.89 -0.63 3.69
N CYS A 65 -9.61 -0.73 4.06
CA CYS A 65 -9.19 -1.42 5.29
C CYS A 65 -9.74 -0.72 6.53
N GLU A 66 -9.58 0.60 6.61
CA GLU A 66 -10.10 1.43 7.71
C GLU A 66 -11.63 1.35 7.80
N SER A 67 -12.33 1.45 6.68
CA SER A 67 -13.78 1.32 6.64
C SER A 67 -14.26 -0.05 7.13
N PHE A 68 -13.52 -1.12 6.80
CA PHE A 68 -13.86 -2.46 7.24
C PHE A 68 -13.71 -2.62 8.76
N ILE A 69 -12.64 -2.11 9.33
CA ILE A 69 -12.38 -2.13 10.78
C ILE A 69 -13.47 -1.35 11.54
N GLN A 70 -14.02 -0.29 10.93
CA GLN A 70 -15.03 0.55 11.58
C GLN A 70 -16.47 0.02 11.47
N VAL A 71 -16.79 -0.73 10.41
CA VAL A 71 -18.19 -1.10 10.10
C VAL A 71 -18.51 -2.55 10.51
N ARG A 72 -17.56 -3.47 10.41
CA ARG A 72 -17.80 -4.90 10.59
C ARG A 72 -17.90 -5.40 12.05
N PRO A 73 -17.16 -4.85 13.01
CA PRO A 73 -17.21 -5.36 14.37
C PRO A 73 -18.57 -5.12 15.04
N ALA A 74 -18.98 -6.08 15.89
CA ALA A 74 -20.13 -5.91 16.76
C ALA A 74 -19.95 -4.68 17.67
N PRO A 75 -21.03 -3.95 18.02
CA PRO A 75 -20.93 -2.69 18.77
C PRO A 75 -20.07 -2.81 20.05
N GLU A 76 -20.18 -3.94 20.77
CA GLU A 76 -19.46 -4.19 22.02
C GLU A 76 -17.94 -4.35 21.82
N LYS A 77 -17.50 -4.81 20.64
CA LYS A 77 -16.09 -5.08 20.32
C LYS A 77 -15.46 -4.02 19.44
N LYS A 78 -16.25 -3.05 18.95
CA LYS A 78 -15.82 -2.04 17.98
C LYS A 78 -14.64 -1.22 18.50
N GLY A 79 -14.69 -0.75 19.72
CA GLY A 79 -13.61 0.02 20.34
C GLY A 79 -12.29 -0.77 20.42
N ALA A 80 -12.36 -2.04 20.85
CA ALA A 80 -11.19 -2.90 20.95
C ALA A 80 -10.56 -3.19 19.58
N VAL A 81 -11.37 -3.43 18.55
CA VAL A 81 -10.88 -3.68 17.19
C VAL A 81 -10.20 -2.44 16.60
N ILE A 82 -10.80 -1.25 16.78
CA ILE A 82 -10.21 0.02 16.32
C ILE A 82 -8.90 0.27 17.07
N ALA A 83 -8.86 0.07 18.40
CA ALA A 83 -7.64 0.25 19.19
C ALA A 83 -6.52 -0.71 18.75
N ALA A 84 -6.85 -1.99 18.51
CA ALA A 84 -5.89 -2.97 18.02
C ALA A 84 -5.37 -2.62 16.61
N GLY A 85 -6.24 -2.15 15.71
CA GLY A 85 -5.86 -1.70 14.38
C GLY A 85 -4.90 -0.51 14.44
N ASN A 86 -5.22 0.50 15.24
CA ASN A 86 -4.35 1.66 15.45
C ASN A 86 -3.00 1.25 16.08
N PHE A 87 -3.01 0.40 17.11
CA PHE A 87 -1.79 -0.11 17.71
C PHE A 87 -0.90 -0.82 16.69
N ALA A 88 -1.47 -1.71 15.86
CA ALA A 88 -0.74 -2.40 14.81
C ALA A 88 -0.17 -1.41 13.78
N ALA A 89 -0.95 -0.41 13.36
CA ALA A 89 -0.51 0.61 12.41
C ALA A 89 0.66 1.45 12.97
N PHE A 90 0.56 1.94 14.21
CA PHE A 90 1.63 2.68 14.86
C PHE A 90 2.88 1.83 15.06
N THR A 91 2.73 0.57 15.45
CA THR A 91 3.85 -0.36 15.59
C THR A 91 4.55 -0.56 14.24
N ALA A 92 3.79 -0.75 13.16
CA ALA A 92 4.36 -0.89 11.82
C ALA A 92 5.11 0.38 11.38
N ILE A 93 4.55 1.58 11.64
CA ILE A 93 5.21 2.86 11.36
C ILE A 93 6.51 2.99 12.17
N LEU A 94 6.48 2.67 13.46
CA LEU A 94 7.65 2.74 14.33
C LEU A 94 8.77 1.80 13.87
N LEU A 95 8.42 0.60 13.44
CA LEU A 95 9.38 -0.39 12.94
C LEU A 95 9.89 -0.07 11.52
N SER A 96 9.14 0.68 10.73
CA SER A 96 9.52 0.98 9.34
C SER A 96 10.81 1.78 9.24
N GLY A 97 11.07 2.71 10.17
CA GLY A 97 12.30 3.50 10.21
C GLY A 97 13.57 2.64 10.40
N PRO A 98 13.68 1.88 11.49
CA PRO A 98 14.81 0.95 11.70
C PRO A 98 14.99 -0.06 10.58
N VAL A 99 13.90 -0.64 10.06
CA VAL A 99 13.96 -1.58 8.93
C VAL A 99 14.48 -0.91 7.67
N ALA A 100 14.00 0.29 7.35
CA ALA A 100 14.48 1.05 6.18
C ALA A 100 15.96 1.43 6.33
N ASN A 101 16.39 1.85 7.53
CA ASN A 101 17.79 2.16 7.79
C ASN A 101 18.67 0.92 7.62
N TRP A 102 18.31 -0.18 8.24
CA TRP A 102 19.02 -1.45 8.13
C TRP A 102 19.11 -1.93 6.67
N LEU A 103 18.02 -1.77 5.91
CA LEU A 103 18.01 -2.13 4.49
C LEU A 103 18.96 -1.22 3.67
N ASN A 104 18.99 0.07 3.97
CA ASN A 104 19.87 1.03 3.31
C ASN A 104 21.36 0.83 3.66
N ASP A 105 21.66 0.25 4.82
CA ASP A 105 23.03 -0.13 5.21
C ASP A 105 23.51 -1.37 4.41
N LEU A 106 22.58 -2.25 4.01
CA LEU A 106 22.89 -3.46 3.26
C LEU A 106 22.96 -3.23 1.74
N VAL A 107 22.12 -2.34 1.21
CA VAL A 107 22.00 -2.09 -0.22
C VAL A 107 21.84 -0.59 -0.50
N GLN A 108 22.11 -0.17 -1.73
CA GLN A 108 21.89 1.23 -2.12
C GLN A 108 20.42 1.65 -1.94
N PRO A 109 20.13 2.90 -1.59
CA PRO A 109 18.75 3.38 -1.39
C PRO A 109 17.81 3.11 -2.55
N THR A 110 18.30 3.20 -3.79
CA THR A 110 17.54 2.85 -5.00
C THR A 110 17.12 1.38 -5.02
N THR A 111 18.02 0.48 -4.61
CA THR A 111 17.74 -0.96 -4.52
C THR A 111 16.75 -1.26 -3.40
N SER A 112 16.78 -0.52 -2.29
CA SER A 112 15.82 -0.64 -1.20
C SER A 112 14.38 -0.40 -1.69
N PHE A 113 14.18 0.60 -2.56
CA PHE A 113 12.87 0.85 -3.19
C PHE A 113 12.42 -0.34 -4.06
N ALA A 114 13.33 -0.96 -4.80
CA ALA A 114 13.01 -2.16 -5.60
C ALA A 114 12.59 -3.33 -4.71
N VAL A 115 13.35 -3.61 -3.65
CA VAL A 115 13.06 -4.72 -2.72
C VAL A 115 11.69 -4.55 -2.07
N ILE A 116 11.42 -3.35 -1.53
CA ILE A 116 10.13 -3.04 -0.92
C ILE A 116 9.00 -3.12 -1.96
N GLY A 117 9.24 -2.61 -3.17
CA GLY A 117 8.28 -2.66 -4.27
C GLY A 117 7.92 -4.09 -4.68
N ILE A 118 8.92 -4.97 -4.83
CA ILE A 118 8.72 -6.40 -5.14
C ILE A 118 7.94 -7.10 -4.02
N ALA A 119 8.29 -6.84 -2.76
CA ALA A 119 7.55 -7.38 -1.62
C ALA A 119 6.08 -6.91 -1.65
N GLY A 120 5.83 -5.63 -1.95
CA GLY A 120 4.48 -5.08 -2.11
C GLY A 120 3.69 -5.76 -3.23
N ILE A 121 4.33 -6.01 -4.40
CA ILE A 121 3.71 -6.76 -5.50
C ILE A 121 3.35 -8.18 -5.06
N ALA A 122 4.26 -8.88 -4.40
CA ALA A 122 4.03 -10.24 -3.92
C ALA A 122 2.82 -10.31 -2.97
N VAL A 123 2.73 -9.39 -2.02
CA VAL A 123 1.58 -9.26 -1.10
C VAL A 123 0.29 -8.97 -1.88
N GLY A 124 0.32 -8.04 -2.83
CA GLY A 124 -0.82 -7.69 -3.66
C GLY A 124 -1.33 -8.89 -4.49
N VAL A 125 -0.43 -9.66 -5.08
CA VAL A 125 -0.76 -10.89 -5.81
C VAL A 125 -1.36 -11.93 -4.88
N ALA A 126 -0.80 -12.14 -3.69
CA ALA A 126 -1.34 -13.06 -2.70
C ALA A 126 -2.79 -12.69 -2.30
N VAL A 127 -3.07 -11.41 -2.09
CA VAL A 127 -4.42 -10.90 -1.80
C VAL A 127 -5.40 -11.20 -2.95
N VAL A 128 -4.98 -11.00 -4.20
CA VAL A 128 -5.80 -11.31 -5.38
C VAL A 128 -6.09 -12.80 -5.49
N MET A 129 -5.08 -13.65 -5.27
CA MET A 129 -5.22 -15.11 -5.34
C MET A 129 -6.17 -15.66 -4.26
N VAL A 130 -6.03 -15.21 -3.02
CA VAL A 130 -6.92 -15.62 -1.92
C VAL A 130 -8.36 -15.22 -2.22
N LYS A 131 -8.58 -14.03 -2.77
CA LYS A 131 -9.92 -13.60 -3.19
C LYS A 131 -10.49 -14.46 -4.32
N GLY A 132 -9.66 -14.86 -5.28
CA GLY A 132 -10.08 -15.74 -6.38
C GLY A 132 -10.57 -17.09 -5.87
N ARG A 133 -9.87 -17.68 -4.92
CA ARG A 133 -10.26 -18.99 -4.31
C ARG A 133 -11.59 -18.92 -3.56
N MET A 134 -11.82 -17.89 -2.75
CA MET A 134 -13.07 -17.72 -2.01
C MET A 134 -14.30 -17.54 -2.92
N LYS A 135 -14.12 -17.08 -4.17
CA LYS A 135 -15.22 -16.92 -5.11
C LYS A 135 -15.58 -18.21 -5.86
N THR A 136 -14.68 -19.19 -5.91
CA THR A 136 -14.92 -20.50 -6.55
C THR A 136 -15.55 -21.52 -5.58
N GLU A 137 -15.53 -21.24 -4.28
CA GLU A 137 -16.10 -22.15 -3.25
C GLU A 137 -17.49 -21.73 -2.75
N SER A 138 -18.05 -20.62 -3.27
CA SER A 138 -19.41 -20.14 -2.95
C SER A 138 -20.33 -20.23 -4.18
#